data_8a36af45047ce6f26721eb637cd8edf0
#
_entry.id   8a36af45047ce6f26721eb637cd8edf0
#
_cell.length_a   1.000
_cell.length_b   1.000
_cell.length_c   1.000
_cell.angle_alpha   90.00
_cell.angle_beta   90.00
_cell.angle_gamma   90.00
#
_symmetry.space_group_name_H-M   'P 1'
#
loop_
_entity.id
_entity.type
_entity.pdbx_description
1 polymer ?
#
loop_
_entity_poly.entity_id
_entity_poly.type
_entity_poly.pdbx_seq_one_letter_code
_entity_poly.pdbx_strand_id
1 'polypeptide(L)'
;MNPLIPSRTLARLAGLALLLASSACRSDAPQVPSTQADKGSAPLLARIEAERGDAACDADDQCHTIGVGHKACGGPERYLAWSSKNGEGTRLRALVAEHAAARRAEDARNGMMSTCSVVQDPGAACSAGHCVLRATNGGPGGTAPVAR
;
A
#
# COMPACT_ATOMS: atom_id res chain seq x y z
N MET A 1 5.49 -10.71 78.56
CA MET A 1 5.46 -9.60 79.50
C MET A 1 5.22 -8.34 78.70
N ASN A 2 3.95 -7.88 78.73
CA ASN A 2 3.54 -6.49 78.41
C ASN A 2 4.18 -5.56 79.48
N PRO A 3 4.24 -4.22 79.32
CA PRO A 3 3.12 -3.40 78.90
C PRO A 3 3.47 -2.08 78.15
N LEU A 4 2.47 -1.46 77.59
CA LEU A 4 1.78 -0.18 77.82
C LEU A 4 2.02 0.96 76.84
N ILE A 5 0.91 1.33 76.23
CA ILE A 5 0.58 2.61 75.57
C ILE A 5 0.57 3.74 76.66
N PRO A 6 0.85 5.02 76.27
CA PRO A 6 -0.22 5.94 76.00
C PRO A 6 0.07 6.96 74.85
N SER A 7 -0.85 7.22 73.95
CA SER A 7 -1.95 8.21 73.98
C SER A 7 -1.57 9.71 73.90
N ARG A 8 -2.18 10.34 72.92
CA ARG A 8 -2.51 11.78 72.76
C ARG A 8 -1.41 12.71 72.18
N THR A 9 -1.65 13.27 71.04
CA THR A 9 -2.35 14.58 70.94
C THR A 9 -2.71 14.94 69.50
N LEU A 10 -3.92 15.48 69.37
CA LEU A 10 -4.47 16.16 68.22
C LEU A 10 -3.60 17.35 67.76
N ALA A 11 -3.41 17.49 66.46
CA ALA A 11 -3.30 18.82 65.87
C ALA A 11 -3.93 18.77 64.45
N ARG A 12 -4.99 19.48 64.34
CA ARG A 12 -5.70 19.83 63.11
C ARG A 12 -4.81 20.73 62.25
N LEU A 13 -4.58 20.41 61.00
CA LEU A 13 -4.34 21.42 59.98
C LEU A 13 -5.01 20.98 58.66
N ALA A 14 -6.00 21.76 58.31
CA ALA A 14 -6.70 21.74 57.06
C ALA A 14 -5.70 22.03 55.93
N GLY A 15 -5.48 21.10 55.05
CA GLY A 15 -4.79 21.27 53.78
C GLY A 15 -5.71 20.92 52.64
N LEU A 16 -6.29 21.95 52.03
CA LEU A 16 -7.13 21.89 50.88
C LEU A 16 -6.33 21.40 49.67
N ALA A 17 -6.32 20.10 49.42
CA ALA A 17 -5.72 19.50 48.23
C ALA A 17 -6.75 19.57 47.10
N LEU A 18 -6.60 20.54 46.22
CA LEU A 18 -7.32 20.73 45.00
C LEU A 18 -6.92 19.61 44.00
N LEU A 19 -7.65 18.52 43.98
CA LEU A 19 -7.52 17.47 42.99
C LEU A 19 -8.07 17.97 41.64
N LEU A 20 -7.15 18.45 40.80
CA LEU A 20 -7.38 18.64 39.36
C LEU A 20 -7.58 17.28 38.72
N ALA A 21 -8.82 16.83 38.65
CA ALA A 21 -9.22 15.71 37.81
C ALA A 21 -9.08 16.13 36.35
N SER A 22 -7.94 15.85 35.76
CA SER A 22 -7.75 15.91 34.32
C SER A 22 -8.59 14.82 33.68
N SER A 23 -9.81 15.15 33.30
CA SER A 23 -10.67 14.31 32.46
C SER A 23 -10.03 14.23 31.07
N ALA A 24 -9.15 13.27 30.84
CA ALA A 24 -8.72 12.87 29.53
C ALA A 24 -9.95 12.29 28.82
N CYS A 25 -10.64 13.10 28.01
CA CYS A 25 -11.59 12.61 27.04
C CYS A 25 -10.84 11.72 26.05
N ARG A 26 -10.73 10.43 26.35
CA ARG A 26 -10.54 9.42 25.33
C ARG A 26 -11.82 9.35 24.55
N SER A 27 -11.85 9.99 23.40
CA SER A 27 -12.86 9.69 22.39
C SER A 27 -12.53 8.29 21.85
N ASP A 28 -13.00 7.27 22.55
CA ASP A 28 -13.22 5.96 21.96
C ASP A 28 -14.42 6.10 21.00
N ALA A 29 -14.19 6.75 19.88
CA ALA A 29 -15.08 6.58 18.75
C ALA A 29 -14.94 5.11 18.33
N PRO A 30 -16.04 4.33 18.25
CA PRO A 30 -15.97 3.00 17.70
C PRO A 30 -15.40 3.11 16.31
N GLN A 31 -14.17 2.61 16.12
CA GLN A 31 -13.60 2.43 14.81
C GLN A 31 -14.45 1.36 14.14
N VAL A 32 -15.44 1.81 13.40
CA VAL A 32 -16.15 0.96 12.44
C VAL A 32 -15.05 0.43 11.53
N PRO A 33 -14.83 -0.89 11.42
CA PRO A 33 -13.87 -1.42 10.47
C PRO A 33 -14.28 -0.89 9.10
N SER A 34 -13.47 -0.03 8.54
CA SER A 34 -13.76 0.57 7.24
C SER A 34 -13.54 -0.52 6.18
N THR A 35 -14.56 -1.34 5.97
CA THR A 35 -14.64 -2.29 4.86
C THR A 35 -14.47 -1.61 3.49
N GLN A 36 -14.45 -0.28 3.46
CA GLN A 36 -14.16 0.50 2.26
C GLN A 36 -12.67 0.79 2.07
N ALA A 37 -11.86 0.85 3.15
CA ALA A 37 -10.42 1.06 3.03
C ALA A 37 -9.72 -0.13 2.36
N ASP A 38 -10.25 -1.35 2.56
CA ASP A 38 -9.71 -2.57 1.94
C ASP A 38 -10.12 -2.74 0.46
N LYS A 39 -11.10 -1.95 -0.03
CA LYS A 39 -11.63 -2.04 -1.41
C LYS A 39 -11.11 -0.92 -2.33
N GLY A 40 -10.31 0.01 -1.83
CA GLY A 40 -9.70 1.08 -2.62
C GLY A 40 -8.59 0.56 -3.54
N SER A 41 -8.20 1.37 -4.54
CA SER A 41 -7.13 1.00 -5.47
C SER A 41 -5.76 0.88 -4.76
N ALA A 42 -5.47 1.70 -3.76
CA ALA A 42 -4.19 1.68 -3.06
C ALA A 42 -3.89 0.36 -2.33
N PRO A 43 -4.78 -0.22 -1.49
CA PRO A 43 -4.53 -1.53 -0.89
C PRO A 43 -4.48 -2.67 -1.91
N LEU A 44 -5.23 -2.58 -3.01
CA LEU A 44 -5.14 -3.55 -4.10
C LEU A 44 -3.78 -3.49 -4.79
N LEU A 45 -3.22 -2.29 -4.99
CA LEU A 45 -1.88 -2.12 -5.53
C LEU A 45 -0.82 -2.77 -4.64
N ALA A 46 -0.89 -2.58 -3.32
CA ALA A 46 0.01 -3.24 -2.38
C ALA A 46 -0.07 -4.77 -2.47
N ARG A 47 -1.28 -5.33 -2.66
CA ARG A 47 -1.47 -6.77 -2.86
C ARG A 47 -0.90 -7.25 -4.20
N ILE A 48 -1.00 -6.46 -5.26
CA ILE A 48 -0.39 -6.74 -6.57
C ILE A 48 1.13 -6.82 -6.42
N GLU A 49 1.76 -5.85 -5.76
CA GLU A 49 3.21 -5.83 -5.55
C GLU A 49 3.66 -7.03 -4.69
N ALA A 50 2.91 -7.38 -3.66
CA ALA A 50 3.18 -8.56 -2.82
C ALA A 50 3.06 -9.87 -3.61
N GLU A 51 2.02 -10.00 -4.47
CA GLU A 51 1.80 -11.18 -5.30
C GLU A 51 2.86 -11.32 -6.40
N ARG A 52 3.30 -10.21 -7.00
CA ARG A 52 4.38 -10.16 -7.97
C ARG A 52 5.71 -10.61 -7.36
N GLY A 53 5.94 -10.30 -6.09
CA GLY A 53 7.18 -10.58 -5.38
C GLY A 53 8.38 -9.92 -6.03
N ASP A 54 9.51 -10.60 -5.97
CA ASP A 54 10.78 -10.15 -6.58
C ASP A 54 10.87 -10.43 -8.10
N ALA A 55 9.88 -11.14 -8.65
CA ALA A 55 9.84 -11.52 -10.06
C ALA A 55 11.11 -12.28 -10.51
N ALA A 56 11.62 -13.20 -9.68
CA ALA A 56 12.83 -14.00 -9.98
C ALA A 56 12.68 -14.77 -11.28
N CYS A 57 13.76 -14.84 -12.08
CA CYS A 57 13.80 -15.53 -13.36
C CYS A 57 15.15 -16.17 -13.62
N ASP A 58 15.13 -17.17 -14.51
CA ASP A 58 16.35 -17.82 -15.05
C ASP A 58 16.52 -17.51 -16.53
N ALA A 59 15.43 -17.17 -17.24
CA ALA A 59 15.43 -16.93 -18.69
C ALA A 59 14.34 -15.91 -19.06
N ASP A 60 14.48 -15.31 -20.24
CA ASP A 60 13.59 -14.25 -20.75
C ASP A 60 12.16 -14.71 -20.98
N ASP A 61 11.94 -15.95 -21.35
CA ASP A 61 10.63 -16.55 -21.61
C ASP A 61 9.75 -16.66 -20.37
N GLN A 62 10.37 -16.59 -19.19
CA GLN A 62 9.65 -16.51 -17.90
C GLN A 62 9.15 -15.10 -17.58
N CYS A 63 9.63 -14.09 -18.32
CA CYS A 63 9.34 -12.69 -18.01
C CYS A 63 8.20 -12.13 -18.86
N HIS A 64 7.20 -11.60 -18.19
CA HIS A 64 5.99 -11.07 -18.79
C HIS A 64 5.72 -9.66 -18.27
N THR A 65 4.90 -8.92 -19.00
CA THR A 65 4.34 -7.64 -18.55
C THR A 65 2.89 -7.80 -18.13
N ILE A 66 2.44 -6.94 -17.23
CA ILE A 66 1.03 -6.80 -16.87
C ILE A 66 0.71 -5.31 -16.72
N GLY A 67 -0.36 -4.85 -17.39
CA GLY A 67 -0.81 -3.46 -17.28
C GLY A 67 -1.57 -3.23 -15.98
N VAL A 68 -1.25 -2.17 -15.24
CA VAL A 68 -1.83 -1.85 -13.95
C VAL A 68 -2.47 -0.46 -13.99
N GLY A 69 -3.60 -0.31 -13.33
CA GLY A 69 -4.37 0.93 -13.28
C GLY A 69 -5.43 1.02 -14.37
N HIS A 70 -6.06 2.18 -14.44
CA HIS A 70 -7.10 2.50 -15.42
C HIS A 70 -6.97 3.95 -15.86
N LYS A 71 -7.01 4.19 -17.15
CA LYS A 71 -7.09 5.54 -17.73
C LYS A 71 -8.47 5.76 -18.35
N ALA A 72 -9.05 6.94 -18.16
CA ALA A 72 -10.39 7.24 -18.67
C ALA A 72 -10.51 7.07 -20.19
N CYS A 73 -9.44 7.29 -20.94
CA CYS A 73 -9.37 7.06 -22.40
C CYS A 73 -9.02 5.61 -22.76
N GLY A 74 -8.97 4.72 -21.79
CA GLY A 74 -8.60 3.30 -21.95
C GLY A 74 -7.11 3.00 -21.73
N GLY A 75 -6.84 1.72 -21.48
CA GLY A 75 -5.50 1.21 -21.21
C GLY A 75 -5.05 1.37 -19.75
N PRO A 76 -3.88 0.81 -19.43
CA PRO A 76 -3.29 0.88 -18.11
C PRO A 76 -2.60 2.23 -17.85
N GLU A 77 -2.37 2.55 -16.57
CA GLU A 77 -1.55 3.69 -16.16
C GLU A 77 -0.05 3.40 -16.34
N ARG A 78 0.34 2.14 -16.12
CA ARG A 78 1.71 1.64 -16.26
C ARG A 78 1.75 0.14 -16.44
N TYR A 79 2.92 -0.39 -16.76
CA TYR A 79 3.20 -1.82 -16.75
C TYR A 79 4.10 -2.21 -15.57
N LEU A 80 3.97 -3.46 -15.13
CA LEU A 80 4.89 -4.12 -14.21
C LEU A 80 5.45 -5.36 -14.90
N ALA A 81 6.72 -5.68 -14.66
CA ALA A 81 7.29 -6.96 -15.03
C ALA A 81 6.97 -7.99 -13.93
N TRP A 82 6.65 -9.21 -14.32
CA TRP A 82 6.41 -10.32 -13.43
C TRP A 82 6.99 -11.61 -14.02
N SER A 83 7.18 -12.65 -13.19
CA SER A 83 7.76 -13.92 -13.61
C SER A 83 6.75 -15.06 -13.51
N SER A 84 6.71 -15.90 -14.53
CA SER A 84 5.97 -17.16 -14.53
C SER A 84 6.75 -18.32 -13.89
N LYS A 85 7.99 -18.11 -13.42
CA LYS A 85 8.83 -19.14 -12.79
C LYS A 85 8.12 -19.86 -11.62
N ASN A 86 7.34 -19.13 -10.82
CA ASN A 86 6.66 -19.66 -9.64
C ASN A 86 5.14 -19.80 -9.83
N GLY A 87 4.62 -19.68 -11.04
CA GLY A 87 3.20 -19.88 -11.34
C GLY A 87 2.69 -19.08 -12.54
N GLU A 88 1.48 -19.44 -12.94
CA GLU A 88 0.81 -18.89 -14.15
C GLU A 88 0.34 -17.43 -14.01
N GLY A 89 0.53 -16.79 -12.85
CA GLY A 89 0.07 -15.42 -12.59
C GLY A 89 -1.45 -15.22 -12.58
N THR A 90 -2.23 -16.28 -12.40
CA THR A 90 -3.71 -16.19 -12.39
C THR A 90 -4.22 -15.26 -11.31
N ARG A 91 -3.66 -15.37 -10.09
CA ARG A 91 -4.02 -14.50 -8.96
C ARG A 91 -3.56 -13.06 -9.19
N LEU A 92 -2.38 -12.86 -9.74
CA LEU A 92 -1.88 -11.53 -10.11
C LEU A 92 -2.83 -10.86 -11.11
N ARG A 93 -3.26 -11.57 -12.16
CA ARG A 93 -4.22 -11.05 -13.13
C ARG A 93 -5.57 -10.69 -12.52
N ALA A 94 -6.08 -11.51 -11.58
CA ALA A 94 -7.31 -11.19 -10.86
C ALA A 94 -7.19 -9.91 -10.02
N LEU A 95 -6.11 -9.76 -9.26
CA LEU A 95 -5.84 -8.55 -8.46
C LEU A 95 -5.71 -7.30 -9.33
N VAL A 96 -5.06 -7.40 -10.48
CA VAL A 96 -4.92 -6.28 -11.42
C VAL A 96 -6.27 -5.88 -12.00
N ALA A 97 -7.16 -6.84 -12.32
CA ALA A 97 -8.50 -6.55 -12.78
C ALA A 97 -9.35 -5.84 -11.71
N GLU A 98 -9.28 -6.31 -10.45
CA GLU A 98 -9.93 -5.64 -9.31
C GLU A 98 -9.41 -4.21 -9.12
N HIS A 99 -8.09 -4.02 -9.18
CA HIS A 99 -7.45 -2.71 -9.06
C HIS A 99 -7.91 -1.76 -10.18
N ALA A 100 -7.95 -2.21 -11.42
CA ALA A 100 -8.43 -1.40 -12.54
C ALA A 100 -9.90 -0.99 -12.38
N ALA A 101 -10.75 -1.89 -11.85
CA ALA A 101 -12.14 -1.57 -11.53
C ALA A 101 -12.27 -0.54 -10.41
N ALA A 102 -11.46 -0.65 -9.35
CA ALA A 102 -11.42 0.32 -8.25
C ALA A 102 -10.95 1.69 -8.75
N ARG A 103 -9.89 1.75 -9.56
CA ARG A 103 -9.39 2.99 -10.18
C ARG A 103 -10.46 3.66 -11.03
N ARG A 104 -11.15 2.89 -11.89
CA ARG A 104 -12.26 3.41 -12.69
C ARG A 104 -13.36 4.04 -11.84
N ALA A 105 -13.73 3.39 -10.74
CA ALA A 105 -14.73 3.91 -9.83
C ALA A 105 -14.26 5.18 -9.09
N GLU A 106 -13.00 5.26 -8.74
CA GLU A 106 -12.39 6.45 -8.13
C GLU A 106 -12.36 7.62 -9.11
N ASP A 107 -11.90 7.39 -10.34
CA ASP A 107 -11.85 8.40 -11.40
C ASP A 107 -13.23 8.98 -11.69
N ALA A 108 -14.25 8.11 -11.77
CA ALA A 108 -15.63 8.52 -11.99
C ALA A 108 -16.17 9.39 -10.84
N ARG A 109 -15.84 9.05 -9.57
CA ARG A 109 -16.26 9.84 -8.41
C ARG A 109 -15.57 11.20 -8.34
N ASN A 110 -14.30 11.24 -8.74
CA ASN A 110 -13.45 12.43 -8.62
C ASN A 110 -13.51 13.34 -9.87
N GLY A 111 -14.27 12.94 -10.89
CA GLY A 111 -14.33 13.68 -12.16
C GLY A 111 -12.97 13.75 -12.87
N MET A 112 -12.11 12.76 -12.67
CA MET A 112 -10.76 12.75 -13.25
C MET A 112 -10.81 12.60 -14.76
N MET A 113 -10.14 13.52 -15.43
CA MET A 113 -9.97 13.47 -16.89
C MET A 113 -8.58 12.96 -17.24
N SER A 114 -8.49 12.09 -18.22
CA SER A 114 -7.22 11.57 -18.72
C SER A 114 -6.66 12.46 -19.83
N THR A 115 -5.35 12.59 -19.88
CA THR A 115 -4.64 13.23 -21.01
C THR A 115 -4.67 12.39 -22.29
N CYS A 116 -5.32 11.23 -22.29
CA CYS A 116 -5.43 10.29 -23.41
C CYS A 116 -4.09 9.81 -24.01
N SER A 117 -2.98 9.97 -23.28
CA SER A 117 -1.71 9.42 -23.70
C SER A 117 -1.72 7.89 -23.57
N VAL A 118 -1.31 7.19 -24.61
CA VAL A 118 -1.20 5.73 -24.62
C VAL A 118 0.13 5.33 -23.95
N VAL A 119 0.05 4.43 -22.96
CA VAL A 119 1.24 3.81 -22.40
C VAL A 119 1.51 2.54 -23.19
N GLN A 120 2.64 2.54 -23.92
CA GLN A 120 3.07 1.39 -24.70
C GLN A 120 3.57 0.27 -23.75
N ASP A 121 3.27 -0.98 -24.11
CA ASP A 121 3.86 -2.14 -23.44
C ASP A 121 5.33 -2.25 -23.81
N PRO A 122 6.28 -2.09 -22.88
CA PRO A 122 7.70 -2.14 -23.17
C PRO A 122 8.22 -3.57 -23.36
N GLY A 123 7.42 -4.58 -23.02
CA GLY A 123 7.89 -5.95 -22.84
C GLY A 123 8.77 -6.13 -21.60
N ALA A 124 9.12 -7.36 -21.30
CA ALA A 124 9.99 -7.71 -20.16
C ALA A 124 11.16 -8.57 -20.61
N ALA A 125 12.22 -8.59 -19.80
CA ALA A 125 13.39 -9.45 -19.97
C ALA A 125 13.94 -9.85 -18.60
N CYS A 126 14.66 -10.98 -18.55
CA CYS A 126 15.38 -11.41 -17.35
C CYS A 126 16.73 -10.69 -17.28
N SER A 127 16.94 -9.92 -16.22
CA SER A 127 18.18 -9.21 -15.98
C SER A 127 18.61 -9.39 -14.53
N ALA A 128 19.84 -9.85 -14.33
CA ALA A 128 20.39 -10.14 -13.02
C ALA A 128 19.49 -11.03 -12.14
N GLY A 129 18.81 -12.01 -12.75
CA GLY A 129 17.93 -12.95 -12.05
C GLY A 129 16.52 -12.44 -11.72
N HIS A 130 16.13 -11.27 -12.23
CA HIS A 130 14.81 -10.68 -12.03
C HIS A 130 14.20 -10.20 -13.34
N CYS A 131 12.89 -10.36 -13.48
CA CYS A 131 12.16 -9.80 -14.62
C CYS A 131 12.06 -8.28 -14.49
N VAL A 132 12.55 -7.56 -15.49
CA VAL A 132 12.53 -6.11 -15.59
C VAL A 132 11.82 -5.68 -16.87
N LEU A 133 11.22 -4.50 -16.86
CA LEU A 133 10.69 -3.91 -18.09
C LEU A 133 11.84 -3.53 -19.01
N ARG A 134 11.69 -3.77 -20.30
CA ARG A 134 12.65 -3.31 -21.29
C ARG A 134 12.63 -1.79 -21.39
N ALA A 135 13.80 -1.18 -21.61
CA ALA A 135 13.90 0.24 -21.86
C ALA A 135 13.17 0.58 -23.17
N THR A 136 12.19 1.47 -23.11
CA THR A 136 11.54 2.00 -24.32
C THR A 136 12.45 3.09 -24.91
N ASN A 137 12.99 2.84 -26.08
CA ASN A 137 13.71 3.88 -26.83
C ASN A 137 12.68 4.91 -27.33
N GLY A 138 12.42 5.97 -26.56
CA GLY A 138 11.55 7.05 -27.04
C GLY A 138 10.63 7.76 -26.06
N GLY A 139 10.93 7.79 -24.75
CA GLY A 139 10.19 8.64 -23.79
C GLY A 139 11.14 9.56 -23.01
N PRO A 140 10.73 10.81 -22.68
CA PRO A 140 11.56 11.69 -21.86
C PRO A 140 11.65 11.11 -20.43
N GLY A 141 12.77 10.46 -20.10
CA GLY A 141 13.06 9.91 -18.77
C GLY A 141 13.77 8.56 -18.72
N GLY A 142 13.99 7.89 -19.84
CA GLY A 142 14.74 6.63 -19.89
C GLY A 142 16.25 6.87 -19.97
N THR A 143 16.96 6.92 -18.82
CA THR A 143 18.40 6.71 -18.79
C THR A 143 18.67 5.25 -19.15
N ALA A 144 19.10 4.99 -20.37
CA ALA A 144 19.65 3.71 -20.76
C ALA A 144 20.84 3.36 -19.83
N PRO A 145 20.93 2.13 -19.28
CA PRO A 145 22.15 1.71 -18.64
C PRO A 145 23.26 1.64 -19.71
N VAL A 146 24.27 2.51 -19.55
CA VAL A 146 25.51 2.44 -20.36
C VAL A 146 26.19 1.13 -19.97
N ALA A 147 26.15 0.16 -20.89
CA ALA A 147 27.05 -1.01 -20.82
C ALA A 147 28.49 -0.52 -20.87
N ARG A 148 29.24 -0.84 -19.83
CA ARG A 148 30.73 -0.80 -19.83
C ARG A 148 31.26 -2.22 -19.88
#